data_b084a45e6b31586ea64e5fb818056ce3
#
_entry.id   b084a45e6b31586ea64e5fb818056ce3
#
_cell.length_a   1.000
_cell.length_b   1.000
_cell.length_c   1.000
_cell.angle_alpha   90.00
_cell.angle_beta   90.00
_cell.angle_gamma   90.00
#
_symmetry.space_group_name_H-M   'P 1'
#
loop_
_entity.id
_entity.type
_entity.pdbx_description
1 polymer ?
#
loop_
_entity_poly.entity_id
_entity_poly.type
_entity_poly.pdbx_seq_one_letter_code
_entity_poly.pdbx_strand_id
1 'polypeptide(L)' 'IERELVLVKVNAAPERRSEIIEIANVFRAKIVDVGKSSLTIEATGDDAKLRGLEDLLRAYGIKETVRTGKVALSRSSRD' A
#
# COMPACT_ATOMS: atom_id res chain seq x y z
N ILE A 1 14.41 -4.37 -13.06
CA ILE A 1 13.10 -3.90 -12.57
C ILE A 1 12.66 -4.81 -11.43
N GLU A 2 12.40 -4.25 -10.28
CA GLU A 2 11.89 -4.99 -9.12
C GLU A 2 10.53 -4.45 -8.72
N ARG A 3 9.64 -5.34 -8.36
CA ARG A 3 8.32 -4.99 -7.86
C ARG A 3 7.91 -5.95 -6.76
N GLU A 4 7.10 -5.44 -5.87
CA GLU A 4 6.51 -6.23 -4.79
C GLU A 4 5.09 -5.71 -4.60
N LEU A 5 4.19 -6.58 -4.21
CA LEU A 5 2.81 -6.20 -3.88
C LEU A 5 2.63 -6.26 -2.38
N VAL A 6 1.96 -5.28 -1.82
CA VAL A 6 1.61 -5.27 -0.40
C VAL A 6 0.11 -5.10 -0.25
N LEU A 7 -0.45 -5.79 0.74
CA LEU A 7 -1.82 -5.58 1.19
C LEU A 7 -1.72 -5.10 2.63
N VAL A 8 -2.31 -3.96 2.92
CA VAL A 8 -2.28 -3.36 4.26
C VAL A 8 -3.70 -3.12 4.72
N LYS A 9 -4.08 -3.76 5.82
CA LYS A 9 -5.35 -3.47 6.48
C LYS A 9 -5.08 -2.47 7.59
N VAL A 10 -5.75 -1.33 7.55
CA VAL A 10 -5.50 -0.22 8.46
C VAL A 10 -6.80 0.17 9.16
N ASN A 11 -6.69 0.59 10.43
CA ASN A 11 -7.82 1.16 11.14
C ASN A 11 -8.28 2.43 10.43
N ALA A 12 -9.57 2.55 10.22
CA ALA A 12 -10.13 3.66 9.46
C ALA A 12 -11.50 4.03 10.01
N ALA A 13 -11.50 4.77 11.13
CA ALA A 13 -12.73 5.33 11.64
C ALA A 13 -13.33 6.24 10.56
N PRO A 14 -14.66 6.35 10.48
CA PRO A 14 -15.31 7.11 9.40
C PRO A 14 -14.74 8.52 9.21
N GLU A 15 -14.42 9.21 10.29
CA GLU A 15 -13.90 10.58 10.24
C GLU A 15 -12.44 10.66 9.75
N ARG A 16 -11.74 9.53 9.67
CA ARG A 16 -10.34 9.48 9.23
C ARG A 16 -10.19 8.88 7.83
N ARG A 17 -11.27 8.37 7.26
CA ARG A 17 -11.20 7.66 5.97
C ARG A 17 -10.70 8.51 4.82
N SER A 18 -11.13 9.75 4.74
CA SER A 18 -10.70 10.62 3.65
C SER A 18 -9.19 10.86 3.67
N GLU A 19 -8.59 10.96 4.85
CA GLU A 19 -7.14 11.13 4.99
C GLU A 19 -6.40 9.91 4.45
N ILE A 20 -6.89 8.72 4.81
CA ILE A 20 -6.27 7.45 4.37
C ILE A 20 -6.39 7.28 2.86
N ILE A 21 -7.55 7.63 2.31
CA ILE A 21 -7.78 7.55 0.86
C ILE A 21 -6.84 8.52 0.12
N GLU A 22 -6.60 9.70 0.67
CA GLU A 22 -5.65 10.65 0.08
C GLU A 22 -4.23 10.07 0.06
N ILE A 23 -3.81 9.44 1.16
CA ILE A 23 -2.51 8.78 1.22
C ILE A 23 -2.42 7.70 0.15
N ALA A 24 -3.46 6.87 0.04
CA ALA A 24 -3.48 5.81 -0.97
C ALA A 24 -3.34 6.40 -2.37
N ASN A 25 -4.04 7.48 -2.66
CA ASN A 25 -3.98 8.13 -3.97
C ASN A 25 -2.58 8.67 -4.30
N VAL A 26 -1.90 9.26 -3.31
CA VAL A 26 -0.54 9.77 -3.50
C VAL A 26 0.41 8.65 -3.93
N PHE A 27 0.24 7.47 -3.35
CA PHE A 27 1.08 6.31 -3.68
C PHE A 27 0.54 5.48 -4.83
N ARG A 28 -0.54 5.94 -5.48
CA ARG A 28 -1.21 5.20 -6.56
C ARG A 28 -1.62 3.80 -6.13
N ALA A 29 -2.03 3.71 -4.87
CA ALA A 29 -2.53 2.47 -4.30
C ALA A 29 -4.05 2.38 -4.51
N LYS A 30 -4.60 1.20 -4.28
CA LYS A 30 -6.04 0.95 -4.46
C LYS A 30 -6.67 0.57 -3.16
N ILE A 31 -7.90 1.02 -2.93
CA ILE A 31 -8.71 0.51 -1.83
C ILE A 31 -9.42 -0.73 -2.37
N VAL A 32 -9.11 -1.88 -1.81
CA VAL A 32 -9.67 -3.15 -2.29
C VAL A 32 -10.71 -3.75 -1.37
N ASP A 33 -10.83 -3.23 -0.16
CA ASP A 33 -11.85 -3.67 0.77
C ASP A 33 -12.19 -2.55 1.74
N VAL A 34 -13.49 -2.42 2.07
CA VAL A 34 -13.98 -1.39 2.98
C VAL A 34 -14.78 -2.06 4.09
N GLY A 35 -14.25 -2.04 5.30
CA GLY A 35 -14.95 -2.53 6.47
C GLY A 35 -15.61 -1.40 7.24
N LYS A 36 -16.31 -1.74 8.33
CA LYS A 36 -16.95 -0.73 9.18
C LYS A 36 -15.92 0.22 9.81
N SER A 37 -14.78 -0.32 10.20
CA SER A 37 -13.72 0.45 10.88
C SER A 37 -12.35 0.20 10.31
N SER A 38 -12.28 -0.31 9.09
CA SER A 38 -11.00 -0.61 8.45
C SER A 38 -11.07 -0.42 6.94
N LEU A 39 -9.92 -0.19 6.35
CA LEU A 39 -9.74 -0.17 4.90
C LEU A 39 -8.57 -1.10 4.58
N THR A 40 -8.67 -1.82 3.46
CA THR A 40 -7.55 -2.61 2.97
C THR A 40 -7.03 -1.96 1.71
N ILE A 41 -5.73 -1.71 1.71
CA ILE A 41 -5.04 -0.99 0.64
C ILE A 41 -4.08 -1.94 -0.05
N GLU A 42 -4.13 -1.94 -1.38
CA GLU A 42 -3.22 -2.71 -2.22
C GLU A 42 -2.28 -1.76 -2.95
N ALA A 43 -0.99 -2.04 -2.88
CA ALA A 43 0.00 -1.23 -3.59
C ALA A 43 1.10 -2.11 -4.17
N THR A 44 1.64 -1.67 -5.31
CA THR A 44 2.81 -2.31 -5.91
C THR A 44 3.87 -1.26 -6.12
N GLY A 45 5.11 -1.68 -6.04
CA GLY A 45 6.23 -0.79 -6.28
C GLY A 45 7.52 -1.37 -5.74
N ASP A 46 8.54 -0.54 -5.65
CA ASP A 46 9.79 -0.93 -5.02
C ASP A 46 9.69 -0.79 -3.49
N ASP A 47 10.70 -1.26 -2.81
CA ASP A 47 10.71 -1.26 -1.34
C ASP A 47 10.56 0.15 -0.76
N ALA A 48 11.22 1.14 -1.36
CA ALA A 48 11.17 2.51 -0.85
C ALA A 48 9.74 3.06 -0.90
N LYS A 49 9.03 2.82 -2.00
CA LYS A 49 7.64 3.26 -2.15
C LYS A 49 6.75 2.59 -1.11
N LEU A 50 6.85 1.27 -1.00
CA LEU A 50 5.99 0.51 -0.09
C LEU A 50 6.27 0.85 1.37
N ARG A 51 7.53 1.07 1.71
CA ARG A 51 7.91 1.48 3.06
C ARG A 51 7.37 2.86 3.39
N GLY A 52 7.42 3.79 2.44
CA GLY A 52 6.87 5.13 2.62
C GLY A 52 5.36 5.09 2.88
N LEU A 53 4.64 4.25 2.14
CA LEU A 53 3.21 4.07 2.35
C LEU A 53 2.93 3.49 3.73
N GLU A 54 3.62 2.42 4.10
CA GLU A 54 3.42 1.79 5.41
C GLU A 54 3.74 2.75 6.56
N ASP A 55 4.77 3.55 6.43
CA ASP A 55 5.15 4.52 7.47
C ASP A 55 4.04 5.53 7.73
N LEU A 56 3.42 6.04 6.67
CA LEU A 56 2.31 6.99 6.82
C LEU A 56 1.07 6.32 7.40
N LEU A 57 0.81 5.07 7.02
CA LEU A 57 -0.36 4.35 7.51
C LEU A 57 -0.24 3.92 8.96
N ARG A 58 0.97 3.80 9.50
CA ARG A 58 1.17 3.43 10.91
C ARG A 58 0.50 4.39 11.88
N ALA A 59 0.41 5.66 11.52
CA ALA A 59 -0.23 6.66 12.38
C ALA A 59 -1.71 6.34 12.63
N TYR A 60 -2.34 5.57 11.74
CA TYR A 60 -3.75 5.19 11.86
C TYR A 60 -3.93 3.83 12.53
N GLY A 61 -2.86 3.05 12.61
CA GLY A 61 -2.87 1.71 13.19
C GLY A 61 -3.03 0.62 12.12
N ILE A 62 -1.94 -0.07 11.82
CA ILE A 62 -1.95 -1.18 10.87
C ILE A 62 -2.40 -2.44 11.60
N LYS A 63 -3.45 -3.09 11.09
CA LYS A 63 -3.97 -4.34 11.65
C LYS A 63 -3.26 -5.56 11.08
N GLU A 64 -3.03 -5.55 9.78
CA GLU A 64 -2.38 -6.65 9.08
C GLU A 64 -1.61 -6.11 7.90
N THR A 65 -0.48 -6.73 7.60
CA THR A 65 0.31 -6.42 6.42
C THR A 65 0.80 -7.72 5.82
N VAL A 66 0.62 -7.88 4.53
CA VAL A 66 1.14 -9.04 3.79
C VAL A 66 1.88 -8.52 2.58
N ARG A 67 3.09 -8.99 2.38
CA ARG A 67 3.87 -8.72 1.17
C ARG A 67 4.09 -10.02 0.42
N THR A 68 4.08 -9.93 -0.90
CA THR A 68 4.28 -11.11 -1.76
C THR A 68 5.74 -11.54 -1.86
N GLY A 69 6.66 -10.66 -1.50
CA GLY A 69 8.05 -10.85 -1.85
C GLY A 69 8.35 -10.22 -3.21
N LYS A 70 9.62 -9.98 -3.47
CA LYS A 70 10.04 -9.28 -4.66
C LYS A 70 10.04 -10.18 -5.89
N VAL A 71 9.56 -9.62 -7.00
CA VAL A 71 9.74 -10.22 -8.31
C VAL A 71 10.62 -9.27 -9.11
N ALA A 72 11.51 -9.84 -9.90
CA ALA A 72 12.49 -9.04 -10.64
C ALA A 72 12.60 -9.54 -12.06
N LEU A 73 12.84 -8.59 -12.96
CA LEU A 73 13.02 -8.88 -14.38
C LEU A 73 14.09 -7.95 -14.93
N SER A 74 14.95 -8.48 -15.77
CA SER A 74 15.97 -7.68 -16.41
C SER A 74 15.33 -6.67 -17.34
N ARG A 75 15.93 -5.50 -17.44
CA ARG A 75 15.50 -4.52 -18.42
C ARG A 75 15.76 -5.03 -19.81
N SER A 76 14.88 -4.67 -20.74
CA SER A 76 15.08 -5.02 -22.13
C SER A 76 16.35 -4.36 -22.67
N SER A 77 17.06 -5.13 -23.49
CA SER A 77 18.21 -4.60 -24.19
C SER A 77 17.73 -3.71 -25.34
N ARG A 78 18.56 -2.75 -25.72
CA ARG A 78 18.23 -1.85 -26.83
C ARG A 78 19.01 -2.16 -28.10
N ASP A 79 19.63 -3.27 -28.14
CA ASP A 79 20.46 -3.66 -29.28
C ASP A 79 19.71 -3.72 -30.57
#